data_3bd6abe4e4d1864ab3cef882b2a1b640
#
_entry.id   3bd6abe4e4d1864ab3cef882b2a1b640
#
_cell.length_a   1.000
_cell.length_b   1.000
_cell.length_c   1.000
_cell.angle_alpha   90.00
_cell.angle_beta   90.00
_cell.angle_gamma   90.00
#
_symmetry.space_group_name_H-M   'P 1'
#
loop_
_entity.id
_entity.type
_entity.pdbx_description
1 polymer ?
#
loop_
_entity_poly.entity_id
_entity_poly.type
_entity_poly.pdbx_seq_one_letter_code
_entity_poly.pdbx_strand_id
1 'polypeptide(L)'
;MGPFGKYGYIELVPRQAGKEKPWRLASQQQNLDPGGLDTDGALAAEAAAGAFLDHELTRMKQRLSRLGLEPEPWRAASLLIGNTTWMTAEELRDITDQLKQLLLMHSERAADPASRPRGAREVRLFAVASVVPPVTPSKDSAPQA
;
A
#
# COMPACT_ATOMS: atom_id res chain seq x y z
N MET A 1 -16.27 7.60 15.59
CA MET A 1 -15.35 6.66 14.90
C MET A 1 -15.02 7.21 13.52
N GLY A 2 -13.76 7.36 13.16
CA GLY A 2 -13.35 7.77 11.82
C GLY A 2 -13.58 6.63 10.80
N PRO A 3 -13.61 6.92 9.47
CA PRO A 3 -13.89 5.93 8.43
C PRO A 3 -12.89 4.77 8.41
N PHE A 4 -11.63 5.00 8.76
CA PHE A 4 -10.60 3.97 8.78
C PHE A 4 -10.78 2.94 9.89
N GLY A 5 -11.28 3.33 11.08
CA GLY A 5 -11.51 2.43 12.19
C GLY A 5 -12.62 1.40 11.90
N LYS A 6 -13.66 1.78 11.16
CA LYS A 6 -14.78 0.92 10.78
C LYS A 6 -14.36 -0.24 9.88
N TYR A 7 -13.33 -0.06 9.05
CA TYR A 7 -12.91 -1.04 8.05
C TYR A 7 -11.61 -1.78 8.40
N GLY A 8 -11.14 -1.65 9.64
CA GLY A 8 -9.98 -2.39 10.13
C GLY A 8 -8.62 -1.86 9.67
N TYR A 9 -8.57 -0.70 9.03
CA TYR A 9 -7.31 -0.10 8.59
C TYR A 9 -6.57 0.62 9.73
N ILE A 10 -7.32 1.15 10.67
CA ILE A 10 -6.81 1.77 11.88
C ILE A 10 -7.64 1.32 13.08
N GLU A 11 -7.05 1.36 14.24
CA GLU A 11 -7.73 1.08 15.51
C GLU A 11 -7.57 2.24 16.49
N LEU A 12 -8.53 2.39 17.40
CA LEU A 12 -8.45 3.36 18.47
C LEU A 12 -7.52 2.82 19.56
N VAL A 13 -6.39 3.51 19.78
CA VAL A 13 -5.46 3.18 20.84
C VAL A 13 -6.01 3.71 22.17
N PRO A 14 -5.95 2.92 23.28
CA PRO A 14 -6.36 3.40 24.61
C PRO A 14 -5.66 4.70 24.98
N ARG A 15 -6.42 5.63 25.52
CA ARG A 15 -5.99 7.01 25.80
C ARG A 15 -4.88 7.04 26.83
N GLN A 16 -3.67 7.31 26.40
CA GLN A 16 -2.65 7.87 27.26
C GLN A 16 -2.78 9.39 27.24
N ALA A 17 -2.65 10.05 28.40
CA ALA A 17 -2.92 11.47 28.58
C ALA A 17 -2.29 12.36 27.48
N GLY A 18 -3.12 12.89 26.58
CA GLY A 18 -2.74 13.75 25.47
C GLY A 18 -3.94 14.19 24.66
N LYS A 19 -3.86 15.35 24.03
CA LYS A 19 -4.97 15.97 23.30
C LYS A 19 -5.19 15.41 21.89
N GLU A 20 -4.36 14.49 21.43
CA GLU A 20 -4.44 13.91 20.09
C GLU A 20 -5.33 12.67 20.08
N LYS A 21 -6.08 12.49 18.99
CA LYS A 21 -6.88 11.26 18.82
C LYS A 21 -5.95 10.07 18.69
N PRO A 22 -6.07 9.07 19.56
CA PRO A 22 -5.15 7.95 19.60
C PRO A 22 -5.44 6.91 18.51
N TRP A 23 -5.34 7.31 17.26
CA TRP A 23 -5.48 6.43 16.11
C TRP A 23 -4.11 5.97 15.60
N ARG A 24 -4.03 4.70 15.28
CA ARG A 24 -2.88 4.10 14.59
C ARG A 24 -3.34 3.09 13.56
N LEU A 25 -2.47 2.66 12.70
CA LEU A 25 -2.76 1.56 11.79
C LEU A 25 -3.06 0.28 12.59
N ALA A 26 -4.19 -0.36 12.30
CA ALA A 26 -4.60 -1.61 12.97
C ALA A 26 -3.66 -2.78 12.65
N SER A 27 -3.04 -2.73 11.46
CA SER A 27 -2.08 -3.73 11.01
C SER A 27 -0.99 -3.07 10.17
N GLN A 28 0.19 -3.64 10.23
CA GLN A 28 1.30 -3.26 9.35
C GLN A 28 1.07 -3.73 7.91
N GLN A 29 0.27 -4.75 7.75
CA GLN A 29 -0.24 -5.20 6.47
C GLN A 29 -1.60 -4.57 6.21
N GLN A 30 -1.73 -3.88 5.09
CA GLN A 30 -2.96 -3.24 4.65
C GLN A 30 -3.48 -3.98 3.42
N ASN A 31 -4.60 -4.66 3.58
CA ASN A 31 -5.30 -5.31 2.47
C ASN A 31 -6.60 -4.54 2.22
N LEU A 32 -6.61 -3.75 1.16
CA LEU A 32 -7.73 -2.89 0.78
C LEU A 32 -8.64 -3.65 -0.17
N ASP A 33 -9.47 -4.53 0.39
CA ASP A 33 -10.48 -5.30 -0.36
C ASP A 33 -11.89 -4.81 0.03
N PRO A 34 -12.61 -4.14 -0.89
CA PRO A 34 -13.98 -3.68 -0.64
C PRO A 34 -15.04 -4.78 -0.83
N GLY A 35 -14.64 -6.00 -1.13
CA GLY A 35 -15.56 -7.11 -1.36
C GLY A 35 -16.43 -7.42 -0.13
N GLY A 36 -17.72 -7.69 -0.35
CA GLY A 36 -18.66 -8.04 0.71
C GLY A 36 -19.26 -6.87 1.48
N LEU A 37 -18.97 -5.63 1.10
CA LEU A 37 -19.57 -4.42 1.69
C LEU A 37 -20.85 -4.01 0.95
N ASP A 38 -21.77 -3.33 1.65
CA ASP A 38 -22.88 -2.61 1.01
C ASP A 38 -22.38 -1.40 0.21
N THR A 39 -23.29 -0.72 -0.53
CA THR A 39 -22.93 0.41 -1.40
C THR A 39 -22.24 1.54 -0.62
N ASP A 40 -22.77 1.91 0.56
CA ASP A 40 -22.19 2.97 1.39
C ASP A 40 -20.85 2.55 1.96
N GLY A 41 -20.72 1.29 2.38
CA GLY A 41 -19.49 0.69 2.84
C GLY A 41 -18.44 0.61 1.74
N ALA A 42 -18.82 0.27 0.52
CA ALA A 42 -17.93 0.22 -0.63
C ALA A 42 -17.38 1.61 -0.99
N LEU A 43 -18.24 2.66 -1.02
CA LEU A 43 -17.83 4.04 -1.25
C LEU A 43 -16.86 4.54 -0.16
N ALA A 44 -17.14 4.25 1.10
CA ALA A 44 -16.26 4.62 2.19
C ALA A 44 -14.93 3.87 2.13
N ALA A 45 -14.92 2.60 1.75
CA ALA A 45 -13.71 1.82 1.55
C ALA A 45 -12.87 2.37 0.38
N GLU A 46 -13.52 2.77 -0.72
CA GLU A 46 -12.86 3.39 -1.86
C GLU A 46 -12.21 4.73 -1.46
N ALA A 47 -12.94 5.59 -0.74
CA ALA A 47 -12.40 6.85 -0.23
C ALA A 47 -11.21 6.63 0.72
N ALA A 48 -11.30 5.64 1.60
CA ALA A 48 -10.22 5.26 2.50
C ALA A 48 -8.99 4.73 1.74
N ALA A 49 -9.21 3.91 0.72
CA ALA A 49 -8.15 3.40 -0.15
C ALA A 49 -7.46 4.54 -0.91
N GLY A 50 -8.22 5.49 -1.45
CA GLY A 50 -7.69 6.68 -2.12
C GLY A 50 -6.83 7.53 -1.19
N ALA A 51 -7.32 7.84 0.02
CA ALA A 51 -6.58 8.60 1.02
C ALA A 51 -5.30 7.88 1.48
N PHE A 52 -5.37 6.57 1.67
CA PHE A 52 -4.20 5.74 1.99
C PHE A 52 -3.16 5.80 0.87
N LEU A 53 -3.58 5.65 -0.37
CA LEU A 53 -2.69 5.67 -1.53
C LEU A 53 -2.02 7.04 -1.70
N ASP A 54 -2.77 8.14 -1.55
CA ASP A 54 -2.22 9.50 -1.60
C ASP A 54 -1.13 9.72 -0.55
N HIS A 55 -1.39 9.25 0.67
CA HIS A 55 -0.42 9.31 1.76
C HIS A 55 0.83 8.48 1.44
N GLU A 56 0.66 7.27 0.94
CA GLU A 56 1.76 6.37 0.57
C GLU A 56 2.62 6.95 -0.55
N LEU A 57 2.00 7.50 -1.60
CA LEU A 57 2.68 8.14 -2.71
C LEU A 57 3.49 9.38 -2.26
N THR A 58 2.92 10.19 -1.40
CA THR A 58 3.61 11.36 -0.83
C THR A 58 4.86 10.94 -0.06
N ARG A 59 4.73 9.94 0.82
CA ARG A 59 5.84 9.39 1.59
C ARG A 59 6.90 8.74 0.71
N MET A 60 6.48 8.04 -0.32
CA MET A 60 7.38 7.41 -1.30
C MET A 60 8.20 8.45 -2.05
N LYS A 61 7.58 9.51 -2.55
CA LYS A 61 8.27 10.63 -3.20
C LYS A 61 9.33 11.26 -2.29
N GLN A 62 8.97 11.48 -1.01
CA GLN A 62 9.91 12.02 -0.02
C GLN A 62 11.11 11.09 0.21
N ARG A 63 10.88 9.78 0.30
CA ARG A 63 11.97 8.80 0.46
C ARG A 63 12.88 8.74 -0.77
N LEU A 64 12.28 8.70 -1.96
CA LEU A 64 13.04 8.66 -3.22
C LEU A 64 13.86 9.92 -3.46
N SER A 65 13.37 11.10 -3.08
CA SER A 65 14.14 12.34 -3.20
C SER A 65 15.38 12.38 -2.30
N ARG A 66 15.39 11.57 -1.24
CA ARG A 66 16.52 11.43 -0.30
C ARG A 66 17.43 10.24 -0.58
N LEU A 67 17.06 9.39 -1.53
CA LEU A 67 17.80 8.14 -1.79
C LEU A 67 19.28 8.39 -2.11
N GLY A 68 19.61 9.48 -2.82
CA GLY A 68 20.98 9.83 -3.12
C GLY A 68 21.84 10.20 -1.90
N LEU A 69 21.23 10.51 -0.76
CA LEU A 69 21.91 10.82 0.50
C LEU A 69 22.15 9.57 1.37
N GLU A 70 21.56 8.44 1.02
CA GLU A 70 21.71 7.20 1.77
C GLU A 70 23.09 6.57 1.52
N PRO A 71 23.66 5.86 2.52
CA PRO A 71 24.85 5.07 2.33
C PRO A 71 24.70 4.04 1.19
N GLU A 72 25.80 3.75 0.50
CA GLU A 72 25.77 2.92 -0.71
C GLU A 72 25.05 1.58 -0.52
N PRO A 73 25.23 0.78 0.53
CA PRO A 73 24.52 -0.49 0.69
C PRO A 73 22.99 -0.33 0.71
N TRP A 74 22.46 0.74 1.30
CA TRP A 74 21.03 1.01 1.35
C TRP A 74 20.51 1.55 0.03
N ARG A 75 21.28 2.39 -0.64
CA ARG A 75 20.94 2.91 -1.97
C ARG A 75 20.90 1.79 -3.01
N ALA A 76 21.88 0.91 -3.01
CA ALA A 76 21.95 -0.23 -3.93
C ALA A 76 20.85 -1.28 -3.68
N ALA A 77 20.39 -1.42 -2.43
CA ALA A 77 19.30 -2.33 -2.07
C ALA A 77 17.90 -1.74 -2.32
N SER A 78 17.79 -0.45 -2.59
CA SER A 78 16.51 0.22 -2.83
C SER A 78 16.06 0.00 -4.27
N LEU A 79 14.74 -0.11 -4.46
CA LEU A 79 14.15 -0.48 -5.75
C LEU A 79 12.94 0.40 -6.08
N LEU A 80 12.89 0.87 -7.31
CA LEU A 80 11.68 1.39 -7.93
C LEU A 80 11.51 0.66 -9.27
N ILE A 81 10.49 -0.16 -9.39
CA ILE A 81 10.24 -0.96 -10.57
C ILE A 81 8.75 -0.99 -10.89
N GLY A 82 8.43 -1.00 -12.17
CA GLY A 82 7.10 -1.24 -12.69
C GLY A 82 7.20 -2.07 -13.95
N ASN A 83 6.21 -2.90 -14.20
CA ASN A 83 6.06 -3.69 -15.41
C ASN A 83 4.60 -3.73 -15.83
N THR A 84 4.35 -3.69 -17.13
CA THR A 84 3.02 -3.91 -17.70
C THR A 84 3.10 -5.09 -18.64
N THR A 85 2.29 -6.10 -18.38
CA THR A 85 2.28 -7.33 -19.19
C THR A 85 0.86 -7.90 -19.23
N TRP A 86 0.68 -8.94 -20.02
CA TRP A 86 -0.58 -9.65 -20.20
C TRP A 86 -0.58 -10.91 -19.36
N MET A 87 -1.63 -11.11 -18.58
CA MET A 87 -1.80 -12.31 -17.77
C MET A 87 -3.28 -12.61 -17.53
N THR A 88 -3.57 -13.83 -17.18
CA THR A 88 -4.89 -14.24 -16.73
C THR A 88 -5.13 -13.78 -15.28
N ALA A 89 -6.40 -13.81 -14.83
CA ALA A 89 -6.74 -13.52 -13.45
C ALA A 89 -6.09 -14.52 -12.47
N GLU A 90 -5.91 -15.76 -12.88
CA GLU A 90 -5.25 -16.80 -12.08
C GLU A 90 -3.75 -16.50 -11.92
N GLU A 91 -3.07 -16.19 -13.02
CA GLU A 91 -1.66 -15.79 -12.99
C GLU A 91 -1.43 -14.53 -12.15
N LEU A 92 -2.32 -13.54 -12.24
CA LEU A 92 -2.25 -12.36 -11.38
C LEU A 92 -2.42 -12.72 -9.90
N ARG A 93 -3.35 -13.63 -9.58
CA ARG A 93 -3.55 -14.11 -8.20
C ARG A 93 -2.29 -14.78 -7.65
N ASP A 94 -1.67 -15.65 -8.43
CA ASP A 94 -0.44 -16.33 -8.03
C ASP A 94 0.70 -15.35 -7.75
N ILE A 95 0.86 -14.33 -8.58
CA ILE A 95 1.87 -13.28 -8.39
C ILE A 95 1.54 -12.46 -7.13
N THR A 96 0.28 -12.06 -6.93
CA THR A 96 -0.09 -11.27 -5.75
C THR A 96 0.07 -12.05 -4.45
N ASP A 97 -0.16 -13.36 -4.46
CA ASP A 97 0.07 -14.21 -3.29
C ASP A 97 1.58 -14.32 -2.97
N GLN A 98 2.44 -14.43 -3.97
CA GLN A 98 3.89 -14.39 -3.77
C GLN A 98 4.35 -13.03 -3.25
N LEU A 99 3.81 -11.93 -3.79
CA LEU A 99 4.10 -10.57 -3.29
C LEU A 99 3.69 -10.40 -1.83
N LYS A 100 2.53 -10.90 -1.43
CA LYS A 100 2.09 -10.89 -0.03
C LYS A 100 3.08 -11.62 0.87
N GLN A 101 3.56 -12.79 0.47
CA GLN A 101 4.55 -13.54 1.23
C GLN A 101 5.87 -12.77 1.37
N LEU A 102 6.35 -12.16 0.30
CA LEU A 102 7.55 -11.32 0.33
C LEU A 102 7.41 -10.10 1.24
N LEU A 103 6.25 -9.42 1.17
CA LEU A 103 5.97 -8.25 2.01
C LEU A 103 5.87 -8.58 3.50
N LEU A 104 5.47 -9.81 3.84
CA LEU A 104 5.38 -10.27 5.22
C LEU A 104 6.69 -10.84 5.77
N MET A 105 7.69 -11.04 4.91
CA MET A 105 9.01 -11.51 5.35
C MET A 105 9.59 -10.57 6.40
N HIS A 106 10.01 -11.11 7.54
CA HIS A 106 10.52 -10.35 8.68
C HIS A 106 9.49 -9.43 9.39
N SER A 107 8.19 -9.65 9.17
CA SER A 107 7.14 -8.82 9.80
C SER A 107 7.17 -8.88 11.34
N GLU A 108 7.65 -9.96 11.93
CA GLU A 108 7.84 -10.12 13.38
C GLU A 108 8.73 -9.02 13.99
N ARG A 109 9.70 -8.52 13.22
CA ARG A 109 10.64 -7.48 13.67
C ARG A 109 10.00 -6.12 13.91
N ALA A 110 8.82 -5.91 13.35
CA ALA A 110 8.05 -4.69 13.58
C ALA A 110 7.49 -4.66 15.01
N ALA A 111 6.98 -5.79 15.48
CA ALA A 111 6.39 -5.93 16.80
C ALA A 111 7.44 -6.19 17.90
N ASP A 112 8.53 -6.89 17.58
CA ASP A 112 9.57 -7.28 18.53
C ASP A 112 10.92 -6.65 18.16
N PRO A 113 11.31 -5.53 18.83
CA PRO A 113 12.61 -4.91 18.62
C PRO A 113 13.80 -5.82 18.92
N ALA A 114 13.65 -6.80 19.82
CA ALA A 114 14.72 -7.72 20.19
C ALA A 114 15.08 -8.69 19.06
N SER A 115 14.14 -8.95 18.13
CA SER A 115 14.36 -9.80 16.95
C SER A 115 15.11 -9.11 15.82
N ARG A 116 15.38 -7.80 15.93
CA ARG A 116 16.04 -7.00 14.90
C ARG A 116 17.54 -7.26 14.88
N PRO A 117 18.14 -7.64 13.74
CA PRO A 117 19.58 -7.76 13.62
C PRO A 117 20.28 -6.42 13.88
N ARG A 118 21.54 -6.50 14.31
CA ARG A 118 22.37 -5.30 14.46
C ARG A 118 22.50 -4.58 13.10
N GLY A 119 22.26 -3.28 13.10
CA GLY A 119 22.30 -2.46 11.88
C GLY A 119 21.01 -2.49 11.05
N ALA A 120 19.97 -3.20 11.51
CA ALA A 120 18.67 -3.14 10.86
C ALA A 120 18.09 -1.74 10.90
N ARG A 121 17.45 -1.32 9.82
CA ARG A 121 16.73 -0.06 9.69
C ARG A 121 15.28 -0.32 9.30
N GLU A 122 14.42 0.62 9.61
CA GLU A 122 13.04 0.56 9.15
C GLU A 122 12.96 0.70 7.63
N VAL A 123 12.31 -0.25 6.98
CA VAL A 123 12.12 -0.31 5.53
C VAL A 123 10.64 -0.38 5.22
N ARG A 124 10.18 0.44 4.30
CA ARG A 124 8.81 0.36 3.78
C ARG A 124 8.80 -0.39 2.45
N LEU A 125 8.08 -1.50 2.41
CA LEU A 125 7.75 -2.23 1.20
C LEU A 125 6.29 -1.93 0.84
N PHE A 126 6.06 -1.56 -0.40
CA PHE A 126 4.73 -1.24 -0.91
C PHE A 126 4.58 -1.81 -2.32
N ALA A 127 3.51 -2.54 -2.55
CA ALA A 127 3.22 -3.14 -3.84
C ALA A 127 1.77 -2.87 -4.26
N VAL A 128 1.57 -2.61 -5.54
CA VAL A 128 0.28 -2.47 -6.18
C VAL A 128 0.27 -3.33 -7.42
N ALA A 129 -0.78 -4.13 -7.58
CA ALA A 129 -1.05 -4.87 -8.81
C ALA A 129 -2.52 -4.63 -9.19
N SER A 130 -2.76 -4.21 -10.41
CA SER A 130 -4.11 -3.88 -10.88
C SER A 130 -4.24 -4.11 -12.38
N VAL A 131 -5.46 -4.36 -12.80
CA VAL A 131 -5.79 -4.47 -14.23
C VAL A 131 -5.78 -3.10 -14.87
N VAL A 132 -5.11 -2.97 -16.02
CA VAL A 132 -5.19 -1.77 -16.84
C VAL A 132 -6.53 -1.79 -17.59
N PRO A 133 -7.38 -0.76 -17.44
CA PRO A 133 -8.63 -0.71 -18.17
C PRO A 133 -8.40 -0.72 -19.69
N PRO A 134 -9.27 -1.37 -20.48
CA PRO A 134 -9.18 -1.29 -21.94
C PRO A 134 -9.37 0.18 -22.37
N VAL A 135 -8.53 0.61 -23.33
CA VAL A 135 -8.71 1.92 -23.95
C VAL A 135 -10.02 1.88 -24.73
N THR A 136 -11.02 2.63 -24.26
CA THR A 136 -12.25 2.82 -25.04
C THR A 136 -11.89 3.73 -26.22
N PRO A 137 -12.05 3.29 -27.49
CA PRO A 137 -11.79 4.17 -28.62
C PRO A 137 -12.73 5.38 -28.51
N SER A 138 -12.11 6.57 -28.53
CA SER A 138 -12.88 7.82 -28.56
C SER A 138 -13.78 7.83 -29.80
N LYS A 139 -15.07 8.12 -29.61
CA LYS A 139 -16.06 8.23 -30.70
C LYS A 139 -15.73 9.31 -31.74
N ASP A 140 -14.71 10.13 -31.49
CA ASP A 140 -14.33 11.27 -32.34
C ASP A 140 -13.36 10.91 -33.46
N SER A 141 -13.02 9.65 -33.66
CA SER A 141 -12.17 9.20 -34.76
C SER A 141 -12.98 8.54 -35.89
N ALA A 142 -14.13 9.08 -36.23
CA ALA A 142 -14.77 8.73 -37.50
C ALA A 142 -14.00 9.42 -38.61
N PRO A 143 -13.49 8.70 -39.64
CA PRO A 143 -12.91 9.34 -40.79
C PRO A 143 -14.02 10.13 -41.49
N GLN A 144 -13.82 11.42 -41.62
CA GLN A 144 -14.65 12.23 -42.50
C GLN A 144 -14.36 11.76 -43.95
N ALA A 145 -15.35 11.14 -44.53
CA ALA A 145 -15.32 10.80 -45.94
C ALA A 145 -15.49 12.05 -46.81
#